data_fd99359d66dab1f40c9fc599b831fd99
#
_entry.id   fd99359d66dab1f40c9fc599b831fd99
#
_cell.length_a   1.000
_cell.length_b   1.000
_cell.length_c   1.000
_cell.angle_alpha   90.00
_cell.angle_beta   90.00
_cell.angle_gamma   90.00
#
_symmetry.space_group_name_H-M   'P 1'
#
loop_
_entity.id
_entity.type
_entity.pdbx_description
1 polymer ?
#
loop_
_entity_poly.entity_id
_entity_poly.type
_entity_poly.pdbx_seq_one_letter_code
_entity_poly.pdbx_strand_id
1 'polypeptide(L)'
;QKKIQTDYQGTAQSVTNDDSIEKVNEWVEKQTNGKITDMLSEDNRYYVCALANAIYMKADWVNKFEKEGTYKENFTDINGDESEIDFMHQAAAFQYYENGDTKAVKLPYENGLSMVVVLGDTKNILNDIHNGKMTSKLVEVTLPKIKAEYSIDYVNILKNMGIEKAFDYQ
;
A
#
# COMPACT_ATOMS: atom_id res chain seq x y z
N GLN A 1 -7.58 -24.23 -13.34
CA GLN A 1 -8.35 -23.03 -13.66
C GLN A 1 -9.62 -22.90 -12.79
N LYS A 2 -10.52 -23.88 -12.75
CA LYS A 2 -11.77 -23.82 -11.96
C LYS A 2 -11.55 -23.47 -10.49
N LYS A 3 -10.57 -24.08 -9.81
CA LYS A 3 -10.30 -23.86 -8.40
C LYS A 3 -9.80 -22.44 -8.09
N ILE A 4 -8.99 -21.86 -8.97
CA ILE A 4 -8.53 -20.46 -8.83
C ILE A 4 -9.71 -19.49 -8.96
N GLN A 5 -10.62 -19.74 -9.89
CA GLN A 5 -11.81 -18.90 -10.05
C GLN A 5 -12.78 -19.01 -8.87
N THR A 6 -12.99 -20.25 -8.34
CA THR A 6 -14.01 -20.49 -7.29
C THR A 6 -13.52 -20.08 -5.91
N ASP A 7 -12.27 -20.43 -5.59
CA ASP A 7 -11.76 -20.30 -4.21
C ASP A 7 -11.06 -18.94 -3.97
N TYR A 8 -10.51 -18.36 -5.05
CA TYR A 8 -9.71 -17.12 -4.97
C TYR A 8 -10.26 -15.97 -5.82
N GLN A 9 -11.37 -16.17 -6.53
CA GLN A 9 -11.93 -15.18 -7.47
C GLN A 9 -10.89 -14.68 -8.51
N GLY A 10 -9.87 -15.50 -8.75
CA GLY A 10 -8.75 -15.18 -9.64
C GLY A 10 -9.00 -15.62 -11.08
N THR A 11 -8.23 -15.09 -12.00
CA THR A 11 -8.20 -15.51 -13.40
C THR A 11 -6.99 -16.39 -13.66
N ALA A 12 -7.15 -17.50 -14.38
CA ALA A 12 -6.05 -18.33 -14.84
C ALA A 12 -6.12 -18.50 -16.36
N GLN A 13 -5.04 -18.18 -17.03
CA GLN A 13 -4.92 -18.20 -18.48
C GLN A 13 -3.63 -18.89 -18.90
N SER A 14 -3.67 -19.68 -19.97
CA SER A 14 -2.47 -20.17 -20.65
C SER A 14 -2.12 -19.21 -21.76
N VAL A 15 -0.87 -18.82 -21.81
CA VAL A 15 -0.32 -17.90 -22.81
C VAL A 15 0.93 -18.52 -23.44
N THR A 16 1.30 -18.08 -24.63
CA THR A 16 2.61 -18.41 -25.22
C THR A 16 3.70 -17.57 -24.55
N ASN A 17 4.96 -17.99 -24.66
CA ASN A 17 6.07 -17.19 -24.12
C ASN A 17 6.14 -15.80 -24.77
N ASP A 18 5.79 -15.70 -26.05
CA ASP A 18 5.84 -14.44 -26.80
C ASP A 18 4.77 -13.45 -26.34
N ASP A 19 3.58 -13.94 -25.94
CA ASP A 19 2.46 -13.11 -25.52
C ASP A 19 2.42 -12.91 -24.00
N SER A 20 3.26 -13.60 -23.22
CA SER A 20 3.13 -13.68 -21.76
C SER A 20 3.28 -12.32 -21.08
N ILE A 21 4.27 -11.51 -21.49
CA ILE A 21 4.55 -10.19 -20.94
C ILE A 21 3.38 -9.25 -21.22
N GLU A 22 2.97 -9.17 -22.50
CA GLU A 22 1.88 -8.30 -22.93
C GLU A 22 0.57 -8.64 -22.19
N LYS A 23 0.22 -9.92 -22.11
CA LYS A 23 -1.02 -10.37 -21.45
C LYS A 23 -1.05 -10.09 -19.94
N VAL A 24 0.07 -10.25 -19.26
CA VAL A 24 0.15 -9.93 -17.83
C VAL A 24 0.08 -8.42 -17.63
N ASN A 25 0.81 -7.64 -18.42
CA ASN A 25 0.81 -6.18 -18.34
C ASN A 25 -0.56 -5.59 -18.64
N GLU A 26 -1.23 -6.03 -19.71
CA GLU A 26 -2.63 -5.65 -20.03
C GLU A 26 -3.58 -5.96 -18.85
N TRP A 27 -3.45 -7.15 -18.25
CA TRP A 27 -4.29 -7.52 -17.12
C TRP A 27 -4.06 -6.63 -15.92
N VAL A 28 -2.79 -6.38 -15.54
CA VAL A 28 -2.42 -5.52 -14.42
C VAL A 28 -2.88 -4.08 -14.65
N GLU A 29 -2.65 -3.54 -15.84
CA GLU A 29 -3.11 -2.19 -16.22
C GLU A 29 -4.62 -2.06 -16.02
N LYS A 30 -5.38 -3.03 -16.52
CA LYS A 30 -6.84 -3.06 -16.34
C LYS A 30 -7.26 -3.15 -14.88
N GLN A 31 -6.60 -3.99 -14.04
CA GLN A 31 -6.95 -4.15 -12.62
C GLN A 31 -6.54 -2.92 -11.80
N THR A 32 -5.56 -2.17 -12.24
CA THR A 32 -5.05 -0.98 -11.53
C THR A 32 -5.55 0.34 -12.13
N ASN A 33 -6.50 0.27 -13.07
CA ASN A 33 -7.07 1.46 -13.73
C ASN A 33 -5.99 2.35 -14.38
N GLY A 34 -5.05 1.71 -15.08
CA GLY A 34 -3.93 2.36 -15.77
C GLY A 34 -2.81 2.87 -14.84
N LYS A 35 -2.76 2.45 -13.58
CA LYS A 35 -1.72 2.90 -12.65
C LYS A 35 -0.43 2.10 -12.71
N ILE A 36 -0.51 0.85 -13.13
CA ILE A 36 0.65 -0.01 -13.36
C ILE A 36 0.53 -0.54 -14.77
N THR A 37 1.45 -0.16 -15.65
CA THR A 37 1.44 -0.53 -17.08
C THR A 37 2.48 -1.59 -17.41
N ASP A 38 3.64 -1.59 -16.70
CA ASP A 38 4.82 -2.40 -17.02
C ASP A 38 5.25 -3.21 -15.80
N MET A 39 4.44 -4.25 -15.44
CA MET A 39 4.76 -5.12 -14.32
C MET A 39 5.84 -6.15 -14.66
N LEU A 40 5.81 -6.68 -15.89
CA LEU A 40 6.82 -7.59 -16.42
C LEU A 40 7.60 -6.92 -17.56
N SER A 41 8.89 -7.22 -17.63
CA SER A 41 9.81 -6.81 -18.69
C SER A 41 10.28 -8.01 -19.51
N GLU A 42 11.06 -7.77 -20.57
CA GLU A 42 11.65 -8.82 -21.41
C GLU A 42 12.51 -9.82 -20.63
N ASP A 43 13.13 -9.42 -19.52
CA ASP A 43 13.91 -10.30 -18.64
C ASP A 43 13.05 -11.39 -18.00
N ASN A 44 11.72 -11.22 -17.96
CA ASN A 44 10.76 -12.15 -17.38
C ASN A 44 10.20 -13.18 -18.40
N ARG A 45 10.64 -13.18 -19.63
CA ARG A 45 10.08 -13.97 -20.75
C ARG A 45 10.12 -15.49 -20.54
N TYR A 46 11.01 -15.99 -19.70
CA TYR A 46 11.26 -17.44 -19.55
C TYR A 46 10.57 -18.07 -18.33
N TYR A 47 9.59 -17.40 -17.74
CA TYR A 47 8.85 -18.00 -16.64
C TYR A 47 7.88 -19.07 -17.11
N VAL A 48 7.89 -20.23 -16.45
CA VAL A 48 6.93 -21.33 -16.67
C VAL A 48 5.55 -20.98 -16.11
N CYS A 49 5.53 -20.15 -15.08
CA CYS A 49 4.30 -19.69 -14.44
C CYS A 49 4.53 -18.29 -13.85
N ALA A 50 3.61 -17.39 -14.11
CA ALA A 50 3.55 -16.08 -13.46
C ALA A 50 2.29 -16.01 -12.58
N LEU A 51 2.45 -15.65 -11.31
CA LEU A 51 1.36 -15.35 -10.40
C LEU A 51 1.36 -13.83 -10.15
N ALA A 52 0.37 -13.14 -10.67
CA ALA A 52 0.22 -11.71 -10.51
C ALA A 52 -0.94 -11.38 -9.55
N ASN A 53 -0.71 -10.43 -8.65
CA ASN A 53 -1.73 -9.82 -7.82
C ASN A 53 -1.63 -8.30 -7.95
N ALA A 54 -2.76 -7.65 -8.20
CA ALA A 54 -2.84 -6.20 -8.34
C ALA A 54 -3.92 -5.65 -7.41
N ILE A 55 -3.54 -4.68 -6.58
CA ILE A 55 -4.46 -3.99 -5.68
C ILE A 55 -4.52 -2.52 -6.09
N TYR A 56 -5.73 -2.03 -6.33
CA TYR A 56 -6.00 -0.62 -6.61
C TYR A 56 -7.00 -0.08 -5.60
N MET A 57 -6.68 1.07 -5.03
CA MET A 57 -7.57 1.80 -4.13
C MET A 57 -7.60 3.29 -4.50
N LYS A 58 -8.79 3.82 -4.67
CA LYS A 58 -9.06 5.26 -4.75
C LYS A 58 -10.33 5.52 -3.93
N ALA A 59 -10.22 6.38 -2.94
CA ALA A 59 -11.36 6.75 -2.10
C ALA A 59 -11.16 8.14 -1.53
N ASP A 60 -12.27 8.86 -1.33
CA ASP A 60 -12.27 10.14 -0.64
C ASP A 60 -12.30 9.93 0.88
N TRP A 61 -11.77 10.91 1.60
CA TRP A 61 -11.83 10.93 3.07
C TRP A 61 -13.26 11.24 3.52
N VAL A 62 -13.74 10.61 4.59
CA VAL A 62 -15.00 11.00 5.24
C VAL A 62 -14.91 12.43 5.77
N ASN A 63 -13.81 12.75 6.45
CA ASN A 63 -13.49 14.12 6.83
C ASN A 63 -12.42 14.61 5.84
N LYS A 64 -12.81 15.48 4.92
CA LYS A 64 -11.92 15.98 3.86
C LYS A 64 -10.93 17.00 4.42
N PHE A 65 -9.71 16.95 3.88
CA PHE A 65 -8.76 18.03 4.07
C PHE A 65 -9.10 19.15 3.07
N GLU A 66 -9.41 20.31 3.58
CA GLU A 66 -9.72 21.46 2.72
C GLU A 66 -8.44 22.00 2.06
N LYS A 67 -8.60 22.55 0.86
CA LYS A 67 -7.45 23.07 0.10
C LYS A 67 -6.78 24.25 0.80
N GLU A 68 -7.59 25.08 1.44
CA GLU A 68 -7.16 26.25 2.21
C GLU A 68 -6.38 25.87 3.47
N GLY A 69 -6.62 24.65 3.98
CA GLY A 69 -5.86 24.03 5.07
C GLY A 69 -4.62 23.26 4.59
N THR A 70 -4.21 23.43 3.33
CA THR A 70 -3.01 22.78 2.79
C THR A 70 -1.98 23.85 2.44
N TYR A 71 -0.85 23.86 3.12
CA TYR A 71 0.23 24.82 2.90
C TYR A 71 1.60 24.21 3.17
N LYS A 72 2.64 24.89 2.73
CA LYS A 72 4.02 24.41 2.86
C LYS A 72 4.55 24.59 4.27
N GLU A 73 5.16 23.51 4.77
CA GLU A 73 5.91 23.50 6.03
C GLU A 73 7.23 22.74 5.85
N ASN A 74 8.15 22.96 6.78
CA ASN A 74 9.42 22.24 6.81
C ASN A 74 9.19 20.79 7.22
N PHE A 75 9.73 19.89 6.44
CA PHE A 75 9.83 18.46 6.72
C PHE A 75 11.29 18.08 6.87
N THR A 76 11.63 17.43 7.97
CA THR A 76 12.96 16.86 8.21
C THR A 76 12.88 15.35 7.97
N ASP A 77 13.68 14.84 7.06
CA ASP A 77 13.73 13.41 6.76
C ASP A 77 14.56 12.64 7.80
N ILE A 78 14.68 11.31 7.61
CA ILE A 78 15.42 10.42 8.52
C ILE A 78 16.94 10.71 8.55
N ASN A 79 17.47 11.37 7.52
CA ASN A 79 18.88 11.75 7.44
C ASN A 79 19.15 13.13 8.07
N GLY A 80 18.09 13.86 8.42
CA GLY A 80 18.14 15.22 8.93
C GLY A 80 18.09 16.30 7.86
N ASP A 81 17.83 15.93 6.61
CA ASP A 81 17.69 16.88 5.51
C ASP A 81 16.33 17.56 5.58
N GLU A 82 16.31 18.88 5.44
CA GLU A 82 15.12 19.70 5.48
C GLU A 82 14.60 20.01 4.06
N SER A 83 13.29 19.91 3.88
CA SER A 83 12.62 20.29 2.63
C SER A 83 11.25 20.90 2.93
N GLU A 84 10.79 21.82 2.08
CA GLU A 84 9.42 22.33 2.14
C GLU A 84 8.48 21.45 1.32
N ILE A 85 7.49 20.87 2.01
CA ILE A 85 6.44 20.06 1.38
C ILE A 85 5.06 20.52 1.80
N ASP A 86 4.03 20.17 1.03
CA ASP A 86 2.66 20.50 1.37
C ASP A 86 2.17 19.63 2.53
N PHE A 87 1.71 20.26 3.61
CA PHE A 87 1.00 19.62 4.72
C PHE A 87 -0.48 19.93 4.68
N MET A 88 -1.30 18.91 4.88
CA MET A 88 -2.75 18.99 4.97
C MET A 88 -3.16 19.04 6.43
N HIS A 89 -4.04 19.96 6.81
CA HIS A 89 -4.51 20.20 8.16
C HIS A 89 -6.00 19.98 8.27
N GLN A 90 -6.43 19.32 9.34
CA GLN A 90 -7.83 19.24 9.75
C GLN A 90 -7.97 18.95 11.23
N ALA A 91 -9.08 19.33 11.82
CA ALA A 91 -9.45 18.99 13.19
C ALA A 91 -10.85 18.36 13.20
N ALA A 92 -10.94 17.14 13.71
CA ALA A 92 -12.21 16.42 13.82
C ALA A 92 -12.16 15.36 14.94
N ALA A 93 -13.31 14.76 15.22
CA ALA A 93 -13.38 13.60 16.10
C ALA A 93 -12.93 12.35 15.34
N PHE A 94 -11.81 11.77 15.77
CA PHE A 94 -11.24 10.55 15.19
C PHE A 94 -11.10 9.45 16.24
N GLN A 95 -11.02 8.20 15.80
CA GLN A 95 -10.53 7.12 16.62
C GLN A 95 -9.02 7.34 16.83
N TYR A 96 -8.63 7.47 18.07
CA TYR A 96 -7.29 7.85 18.51
C TYR A 96 -6.75 6.87 19.55
N TYR A 97 -5.48 6.57 19.46
CA TYR A 97 -4.71 5.75 20.38
C TYR A 97 -3.49 6.52 20.89
N GLU A 98 -3.17 6.34 22.17
CA GLU A 98 -1.97 6.90 22.78
C GLU A 98 -1.46 5.96 23.87
N ASN A 99 -0.18 5.63 23.81
CA ASN A 99 0.52 4.85 24.83
C ASN A 99 1.99 5.25 24.85
N GLY A 100 2.40 5.97 25.89
CA GLY A 100 3.71 6.59 25.96
C GLY A 100 3.94 7.54 24.79
N ASP A 101 5.04 7.34 24.08
CA ASP A 101 5.40 8.16 22.90
C ASP A 101 4.71 7.73 21.60
N THR A 102 3.97 6.61 21.64
CA THR A 102 3.26 6.11 20.47
C THR A 102 1.85 6.67 20.39
N LYS A 103 1.55 7.31 19.27
CA LYS A 103 0.22 7.86 18.95
C LYS A 103 -0.27 7.29 17.62
N ALA A 104 -1.57 7.05 17.51
CA ALA A 104 -2.17 6.69 16.24
C ALA A 104 -3.54 7.32 16.05
N VAL A 105 -3.84 7.67 14.83
CA VAL A 105 -5.14 8.18 14.41
C VAL A 105 -5.68 7.33 13.25
N LYS A 106 -6.98 7.03 13.28
CA LYS A 106 -7.67 6.32 12.23
C LYS A 106 -8.50 7.30 11.41
N LEU A 107 -8.10 7.45 10.14
CA LEU A 107 -8.73 8.33 9.16
C LEU A 107 -9.63 7.48 8.24
N PRO A 108 -10.96 7.59 8.34
CA PRO A 108 -11.88 6.79 7.55
C PRO A 108 -12.01 7.33 6.11
N TYR A 109 -12.15 6.40 5.16
CA TYR A 109 -12.54 6.67 3.79
C TYR A 109 -14.03 6.40 3.58
N GLU A 110 -14.65 7.06 2.59
CA GLU A 110 -16.07 6.90 2.27
C GLU A 110 -16.45 5.47 1.83
N ASN A 111 -15.49 4.68 1.37
CA ASN A 111 -15.68 3.28 0.95
C ASN A 111 -15.63 2.26 2.10
N GLY A 112 -15.59 2.71 3.36
CA GLY A 112 -15.55 1.86 4.56
C GLY A 112 -14.16 1.39 4.97
N LEU A 113 -13.12 1.64 4.18
CA LEU A 113 -11.74 1.44 4.57
C LEU A 113 -11.25 2.59 5.47
N SER A 114 -10.07 2.44 6.04
CA SER A 114 -9.46 3.49 6.84
C SER A 114 -7.94 3.46 6.70
N MET A 115 -7.31 4.63 6.72
CA MET A 115 -5.88 4.76 6.93
C MET A 115 -5.60 4.88 8.43
N VAL A 116 -4.59 4.19 8.92
CA VAL A 116 -4.07 4.39 10.27
C VAL A 116 -2.70 5.04 10.14
N VAL A 117 -2.58 6.23 10.70
CA VAL A 117 -1.30 6.94 10.79
C VAL A 117 -0.75 6.75 12.18
N VAL A 118 0.50 6.32 12.27
CA VAL A 118 1.19 6.03 13.53
C VAL A 118 2.41 6.92 13.68
N LEU A 119 2.56 7.51 14.83
CA LEU A 119 3.74 8.24 15.27
C LEU A 119 4.39 7.47 16.42
N GLY A 120 5.70 7.18 16.32
CA GLY A 120 6.43 6.42 17.33
C GLY A 120 6.60 4.94 17.00
N ASP A 121 6.63 4.07 18.02
CA ASP A 121 6.89 2.64 17.85
C ASP A 121 5.67 1.90 17.26
N THR A 122 5.90 1.17 16.17
CA THR A 122 4.85 0.42 15.46
C THR A 122 4.71 -1.04 15.90
N LYS A 123 5.55 -1.50 16.82
CA LYS A 123 5.78 -2.93 17.11
C LYS A 123 4.52 -3.71 17.54
N ASN A 124 3.64 -3.09 18.32
CA ASN A 124 2.43 -3.76 18.84
C ASN A 124 1.13 -3.04 18.45
N ILE A 125 1.23 -1.94 17.74
CA ILE A 125 0.11 -1.04 17.47
C ILE A 125 -1.06 -1.73 16.76
N LEU A 126 -0.79 -2.63 15.80
CA LEU A 126 -1.85 -3.33 15.07
C LEU A 126 -2.68 -4.23 15.99
N ASN A 127 -2.05 -4.92 16.94
CA ASN A 127 -2.76 -5.73 17.94
C ASN A 127 -3.59 -4.86 18.87
N ASP A 128 -3.06 -3.73 19.28
CA ASP A 128 -3.77 -2.80 20.18
C ASP A 128 -4.99 -2.18 19.49
N ILE A 129 -4.87 -1.80 18.22
CA ILE A 129 -5.99 -1.31 17.41
C ILE A 129 -7.04 -2.41 17.20
N HIS A 130 -6.60 -3.63 16.86
CA HIS A 130 -7.50 -4.77 16.66
C HIS A 130 -8.29 -5.12 17.95
N ASN A 131 -7.65 -4.99 19.10
CA ASN A 131 -8.26 -5.20 20.41
C ASN A 131 -9.12 -4.01 20.91
N GLY A 132 -9.40 -3.04 20.04
CA GLY A 132 -10.32 -1.95 20.34
C GLY A 132 -9.79 -0.89 21.32
N LYS A 133 -8.47 -0.72 21.43
CA LYS A 133 -7.87 0.27 22.33
C LYS A 133 -7.90 1.72 21.80
N MET A 134 -8.54 1.96 20.66
CA MET A 134 -8.78 3.33 20.15
C MET A 134 -10.05 3.91 20.78
N THR A 135 -10.01 5.21 21.08
CA THR A 135 -11.16 5.96 21.61
C THR A 135 -11.44 7.18 20.74
N SER A 136 -12.68 7.62 20.70
CA SER A 136 -13.04 8.84 19.97
C SER A 136 -12.52 10.07 20.71
N LYS A 137 -11.72 10.90 20.02
CA LYS A 137 -11.13 12.12 20.58
C LYS A 137 -11.10 13.21 19.51
N LEU A 138 -11.28 14.46 19.91
CA LEU A 138 -11.00 15.59 19.03
C LEU A 138 -9.49 15.67 18.81
N VAL A 139 -9.06 15.52 17.57
CA VAL A 139 -7.64 15.48 17.19
C VAL A 139 -7.40 16.48 16.05
N GLU A 140 -6.38 17.29 16.21
CA GLU A 140 -5.81 18.06 15.10
C GLU A 140 -4.79 17.17 14.37
N VAL A 141 -4.99 16.98 13.08
CA VAL A 141 -4.16 16.12 12.22
C VAL A 141 -3.43 17.01 11.24
N THR A 142 -2.10 16.91 11.28
CA THR A 142 -1.19 17.49 10.29
C THR A 142 -0.53 16.35 9.54
N LEU A 143 -0.80 16.21 8.25
CA LEU A 143 -0.34 15.08 7.43
C LEU A 143 0.35 15.58 6.16
N PRO A 144 1.59 15.18 5.90
CA PRO A 144 2.26 15.54 4.66
C PRO A 144 1.54 14.92 3.45
N LYS A 145 1.50 15.65 2.34
CA LYS A 145 0.97 15.18 1.07
C LYS A 145 2.00 14.26 0.42
N ILE A 146 1.82 12.96 0.57
CA ILE A 146 2.79 11.94 0.15
C ILE A 146 2.48 11.46 -1.26
N LYS A 147 3.49 11.45 -2.12
CA LYS A 147 3.55 10.65 -3.34
C LYS A 147 4.80 9.78 -3.26
N ALA A 148 4.61 8.46 -3.22
CA ALA A 148 5.72 7.52 -3.16
C ALA A 148 5.51 6.40 -4.17
N GLU A 149 6.61 5.97 -4.79
CA GLU A 149 6.69 4.81 -5.65
C GLU A 149 7.80 3.90 -5.10
N TYR A 150 7.54 2.62 -4.99
CA TYR A 150 8.50 1.67 -4.45
C TYR A 150 8.43 0.35 -5.20
N SER A 151 9.59 -0.20 -5.55
CA SER A 151 9.73 -1.52 -6.16
C SER A 151 10.84 -2.28 -5.45
N ILE A 152 10.62 -3.56 -5.18
CA ILE A 152 11.63 -4.43 -4.57
C ILE A 152 11.55 -5.83 -5.15
N ASP A 153 12.71 -6.43 -5.40
CA ASP A 153 12.84 -7.85 -5.70
C ASP A 153 12.95 -8.66 -4.40
N TYR A 154 11.96 -9.51 -4.16
CA TYR A 154 11.88 -10.36 -2.97
C TYR A 154 12.57 -11.73 -3.12
N VAL A 155 13.14 -12.09 -4.29
CA VAL A 155 13.71 -13.42 -4.55
C VAL A 155 14.70 -13.83 -3.46
N ASN A 156 15.67 -12.99 -3.13
CA ASN A 156 16.66 -13.29 -2.10
C ASN A 156 16.05 -13.38 -0.70
N ILE A 157 15.07 -12.54 -0.39
CA ILE A 157 14.37 -12.55 0.91
C ILE A 157 13.60 -13.87 1.05
N LEU A 158 12.87 -14.28 0.01
CA LEU A 158 12.09 -15.51 0.00
C LEU A 158 12.98 -16.76 0.06
N LYS A 159 14.13 -16.77 -0.63
CA LYS A 159 15.14 -17.83 -0.51
C LYS A 159 15.65 -17.96 0.92
N ASN A 160 15.99 -16.87 1.58
CA ASN A 160 16.42 -16.86 2.98
C ASN A 160 15.33 -17.33 3.96
N MET A 161 14.05 -17.20 3.58
CA MET A 161 12.91 -17.75 4.32
C MET A 161 12.64 -19.25 4.02
N GLY A 162 13.44 -19.89 3.16
CA GLY A 162 13.34 -21.31 2.81
C GLY A 162 12.54 -21.62 1.55
N ILE A 163 12.14 -20.61 0.77
CA ILE A 163 11.45 -20.81 -0.52
C ILE A 163 12.51 -20.85 -1.64
N GLU A 164 13.25 -21.97 -1.73
CA GLU A 164 14.35 -22.10 -2.70
C GLU A 164 13.86 -22.64 -4.06
N LYS A 165 13.11 -23.73 -4.05
CA LYS A 165 12.71 -24.47 -5.26
C LYS A 165 11.90 -23.66 -6.29
N ALA A 166 11.23 -22.62 -5.85
CA ALA A 166 10.45 -21.75 -6.76
C ALA A 166 11.35 -20.90 -7.67
N PHE A 167 12.62 -20.76 -7.31
CA PHE A 167 13.60 -19.90 -7.97
C PHE A 167 14.83 -20.65 -8.50
N ASP A 168 14.80 -22.01 -8.47
CA ASP A 168 15.83 -22.84 -9.07
C ASP A 168 15.51 -23.03 -10.56
N TYR A 169 16.29 -22.38 -11.40
CA TYR A 169 16.28 -22.63 -12.85
C TYR A 169 17.12 -23.88 -13.11
N GLN A 170 16.47 -24.98 -13.51
CA GLN A 170 17.15 -26.13 -14.13
C GLN A 170 17.17 -25.98 -15.63
#